data_1f9a984fc9bfd02e87e65f41cd66da5e
#
_entry.id   1f9a984fc9bfd02e87e65f41cd66da5e
#
_cell.length_a   1.000
_cell.length_b   1.000
_cell.length_c   1.000
_cell.angle_alpha   90.00
_cell.angle_beta   90.00
_cell.angle_gamma   90.00
#
_symmetry.space_group_name_H-M   'P 1'
#
loop_
_entity.id
_entity.type
_entity.pdbx_description
1 polymer ?
#
loop_
_entity_poly.entity_id
_entity_poly.type
_entity_poly.pdbx_seq_one_letter_code
_entity_poly.pdbx_strand_id
1 'polypeptide(L)'
;TEKAKYRDSIEKRLNNENIDYVIHDINNGKINVYFGEKKCVDVVKTFSPKLNELTAEQDFILGIMLGYDRVKQCERYLKIKNNVIRLKSNSQLDS
;
A
#
# COMPACT_ATOMS: atom_id res chain seq x y z
N THR A 1 -0.40 9.65 4.68
CA THR A 1 -1.54 9.46 5.58
C THR A 1 -2.06 10.80 6.07
N GLU A 2 -3.35 11.01 5.92
CA GLU A 2 -4.01 12.23 6.31
C GLU A 2 -5.22 11.93 7.20
N LYS A 3 -5.74 12.96 7.89
CA LYS A 3 -6.98 12.82 8.64
C LYS A 3 -8.18 12.81 7.69
N ALA A 4 -9.14 11.92 7.94
CA ALA A 4 -10.33 11.78 7.09
C ALA A 4 -11.13 13.08 6.94
N LYS A 5 -11.09 13.98 7.94
CA LYS A 5 -11.79 15.26 7.87
C LYS A 5 -11.29 16.18 6.75
N TYR A 6 -10.10 15.92 6.20
CA TYR A 6 -9.53 16.70 5.11
C TYR A 6 -9.84 16.12 3.72
N ARG A 7 -10.56 15.00 3.66
CA ARG A 7 -10.84 14.29 2.41
C ARG A 7 -11.43 15.21 1.34
N ASP A 8 -12.50 15.94 1.69
CA ASP A 8 -13.20 16.79 0.71
C ASP A 8 -12.29 17.89 0.16
N SER A 9 -11.48 18.50 1.03
CA SER A 9 -10.54 19.54 0.62
C SER A 9 -9.46 18.96 -0.30
N ILE A 10 -8.96 17.78 0.00
CA ILE A 10 -7.94 17.10 -0.81
C ILE A 10 -8.51 16.73 -2.18
N GLU A 11 -9.70 16.13 -2.22
CA GLU A 11 -10.36 15.75 -3.47
C GLU A 11 -10.61 16.97 -4.36
N LYS A 12 -11.11 18.04 -3.77
CA LYS A 12 -11.37 19.28 -4.50
C LYS A 12 -10.11 19.84 -5.15
N ARG A 13 -9.00 19.85 -4.40
CA ARG A 13 -7.72 20.34 -4.91
C ARG A 13 -7.20 19.47 -6.05
N LEU A 14 -7.22 18.15 -5.87
CA LEU A 14 -6.73 17.22 -6.89
C LEU A 14 -7.58 17.27 -8.15
N ASN A 15 -8.91 17.36 -8.01
CA ASN A 15 -9.81 17.51 -9.14
C ASN A 15 -9.59 18.83 -9.87
N ASN A 16 -9.39 19.93 -9.16
CA ASN A 16 -9.15 21.24 -9.75
C ASN A 16 -7.84 21.28 -10.55
N GLU A 17 -6.84 20.51 -10.13
CA GLU A 17 -5.55 20.43 -10.80
C GLU A 17 -5.48 19.29 -11.83
N ASN A 18 -6.58 18.57 -12.04
CA ASN A 18 -6.68 17.42 -12.95
C ASN A 18 -5.65 16.34 -12.66
N ILE A 19 -5.42 16.06 -11.37
CA ILE A 19 -4.50 15.03 -10.91
C ILE A 19 -5.30 13.77 -10.59
N ASP A 20 -4.90 12.63 -11.16
CA ASP A 20 -5.51 11.34 -10.85
C ASP A 20 -5.16 10.94 -9.42
N TYR A 21 -6.11 10.35 -8.71
CA TYR A 21 -5.90 9.94 -7.32
C TYR A 21 -6.80 8.78 -6.92
N VAL A 22 -6.44 8.15 -5.82
CA VAL A 22 -7.29 7.19 -5.12
C VAL A 22 -7.11 7.40 -3.61
N ILE A 23 -8.21 7.31 -2.88
CA ILE A 23 -8.21 7.48 -1.42
C ILE A 23 -8.70 6.18 -0.79
N HIS A 24 -7.91 5.65 0.14
CA HIS A 24 -8.26 4.48 0.93
C HIS A 24 -8.52 4.89 2.38
N ASP A 25 -9.68 4.51 2.90
CA ASP A 25 -9.98 4.69 4.32
C ASP A 25 -9.16 3.70 5.15
N ILE A 26 -8.54 4.20 6.20
CA ILE A 26 -7.81 3.37 7.15
C ILE A 26 -8.36 3.62 8.55
N ASN A 27 -7.90 2.85 9.53
CA ASN A 27 -8.40 2.92 10.89
C ASN A 27 -8.18 4.29 11.55
N ASN A 28 -8.97 4.58 12.58
CA ASN A 28 -8.83 5.76 13.44
C ASN A 28 -9.08 7.11 12.72
N GLY A 29 -10.04 7.12 11.79
CA GLY A 29 -10.43 8.36 11.12
C GLY A 29 -9.34 8.94 10.22
N LYS A 30 -8.50 8.08 9.66
CA LYS A 30 -7.42 8.47 8.76
C LYS A 30 -7.66 7.92 7.37
N ILE A 31 -7.00 8.52 6.40
CA ILE A 31 -7.04 8.10 4.99
C ILE A 31 -5.63 8.06 4.43
N ASN A 32 -5.42 7.18 3.44
CA ASN A 32 -4.25 7.20 2.58
C ASN A 32 -4.65 7.79 1.24
N VAL A 33 -3.87 8.75 0.76
CA VAL A 33 -4.10 9.40 -0.53
C VAL A 33 -2.93 9.06 -1.45
N TYR A 34 -3.25 8.45 -2.59
CA TYR A 34 -2.28 8.13 -3.64
C TYR A 34 -2.64 8.98 -4.85
N PHE A 35 -1.70 9.75 -5.35
CA PHE A 35 -1.96 10.65 -6.49
C PHE A 35 -0.74 10.77 -7.36
N GLY A 36 -0.96 11.22 -8.60
CA GLY A 36 0.13 11.46 -9.54
C GLY A 36 -0.17 10.91 -10.92
N GLU A 37 0.79 10.20 -11.50
CA GLU A 37 0.66 9.67 -12.84
C GLU A 37 -0.45 8.62 -12.89
N LYS A 38 -1.32 8.72 -13.91
CA LYS A 38 -2.54 7.90 -14.02
C LYS A 38 -2.26 6.40 -13.94
N LYS A 39 -1.25 5.92 -14.67
CA LYS A 39 -0.95 4.48 -14.71
C LYS A 39 -0.52 3.96 -13.34
N CYS A 40 0.23 4.77 -12.58
CA CYS A 40 0.63 4.41 -11.22
C CYS A 40 -0.58 4.35 -10.28
N VAL A 41 -1.47 5.33 -10.38
CA VAL A 41 -2.71 5.35 -9.60
C VAL A 41 -3.58 4.14 -9.94
N ASP A 42 -3.68 3.80 -11.21
CA ASP A 42 -4.47 2.65 -11.67
C ASP A 42 -3.93 1.33 -11.07
N VAL A 43 -2.61 1.19 -10.96
CA VAL A 43 -2.01 0.01 -10.31
C VAL A 43 -2.42 -0.06 -8.84
N VAL A 44 -2.34 1.06 -8.11
CA VAL A 44 -2.71 1.09 -6.69
C VAL A 44 -4.20 0.77 -6.51
N LYS A 45 -5.05 1.19 -7.45
CA LYS A 45 -6.49 0.89 -7.40
C LYS A 45 -6.80 -0.61 -7.44
N THR A 46 -5.88 -1.43 -7.95
CA THR A 46 -6.07 -2.89 -7.98
C THR A 46 -5.75 -3.55 -6.65
N PHE A 47 -5.14 -2.82 -5.71
CA PHE A 47 -4.77 -3.35 -4.41
C PHE A 47 -5.92 -3.20 -3.41
N SER A 48 -5.95 -4.09 -2.41
CA SER A 48 -6.90 -3.93 -1.30
C SER A 48 -6.60 -2.63 -0.55
N PRO A 49 -7.63 -1.85 -0.14
CA PRO A 49 -7.43 -0.68 0.71
C PRO A 49 -6.93 -1.05 2.11
N LYS A 50 -7.05 -2.30 2.50
CA LYS A 50 -6.59 -2.78 3.81
C LYS A 50 -5.14 -3.23 3.70
N LEU A 51 -4.24 -2.52 4.37
CA LEU A 51 -2.80 -2.79 4.27
C LEU A 51 -2.43 -4.19 4.73
N ASN A 52 -3.15 -4.75 5.69
CA ASN A 52 -2.88 -6.11 6.18
C ASN A 52 -3.35 -7.21 5.23
N GLU A 53 -4.07 -6.88 4.17
CA GLU A 53 -4.50 -7.83 3.15
C GLU A 53 -3.58 -7.84 1.92
N LEU A 54 -2.58 -6.95 1.89
CA LEU A 54 -1.64 -6.92 0.77
C LEU A 54 -0.76 -8.17 0.79
N THR A 55 -0.52 -8.73 -0.40
CA THR A 55 0.50 -9.76 -0.54
C THR A 55 1.88 -9.15 -0.31
N ALA A 56 2.89 -10.00 -0.08
CA ALA A 56 4.27 -9.53 0.06
C ALA A 56 4.71 -8.76 -1.19
N GLU A 57 4.30 -9.24 -2.37
CA GLU A 57 4.61 -8.62 -3.65
C GLU A 57 3.94 -7.25 -3.79
N GLN A 58 2.67 -7.13 -3.41
CA GLN A 58 1.95 -5.86 -3.47
C GLN A 58 2.53 -4.84 -2.48
N ASP A 59 2.89 -5.28 -1.28
CA ASP A 59 3.56 -4.43 -0.29
C ASP A 59 4.88 -3.90 -0.85
N PHE A 60 5.66 -4.76 -1.48
CA PHE A 60 6.93 -4.37 -2.11
C PHE A 60 6.70 -3.35 -3.23
N ILE A 61 5.78 -3.63 -4.14
CA ILE A 61 5.46 -2.74 -5.26
C ILE A 61 5.03 -1.38 -4.75
N LEU A 62 4.13 -1.36 -3.78
CA LEU A 62 3.61 -0.11 -3.22
C LEU A 62 4.74 0.70 -2.57
N GLY A 63 5.62 0.05 -1.81
CA GLY A 63 6.76 0.73 -1.18
C GLY A 63 7.70 1.36 -2.20
N ILE A 64 8.00 0.66 -3.29
CA ILE A 64 8.84 1.20 -4.36
C ILE A 64 8.15 2.39 -5.04
N MET A 65 6.86 2.27 -5.32
CA MET A 65 6.09 3.35 -5.96
C MET A 65 6.00 4.61 -5.09
N LEU A 66 5.97 4.43 -3.77
CA LEU A 66 5.96 5.55 -2.82
C LEU A 66 7.36 6.18 -2.63
N GLY A 67 8.37 5.64 -3.29
CA GLY A 67 9.72 6.19 -3.23
C GLY A 67 10.50 5.81 -1.97
N TYR A 68 10.09 4.75 -1.27
CA TYR A 68 10.84 4.27 -0.12
C TYR A 68 12.19 3.70 -0.54
N ASP A 69 13.12 3.63 0.42
CA ASP A 69 14.45 3.10 0.16
C ASP A 69 14.36 1.68 -0.42
N ARG A 70 14.97 1.52 -1.59
CA ARG A 70 14.86 0.28 -2.37
C ARG A 70 15.45 -0.91 -1.62
N VAL A 71 16.60 -0.74 -0.99
CA VAL A 71 17.26 -1.81 -0.23
C VAL A 71 16.42 -2.21 0.97
N LYS A 72 15.88 -1.24 1.70
CA LYS A 72 15.02 -1.50 2.85
C LYS A 72 13.73 -2.22 2.43
N GLN A 73 13.15 -1.86 1.28
CA GLN A 73 11.97 -2.56 0.77
C GLN A 73 12.29 -3.99 0.38
N CYS A 74 13.45 -4.24 -0.22
CA CYS A 74 13.91 -5.60 -0.51
C CYS A 74 14.10 -6.43 0.76
N GLU A 75 14.73 -5.84 1.78
CA GLU A 75 14.91 -6.50 3.07
C GLU A 75 13.56 -6.86 3.70
N ARG A 76 12.61 -5.93 3.68
CA ARG A 76 11.25 -6.16 4.19
C ARG A 76 10.55 -7.29 3.43
N TYR A 77 10.62 -7.28 2.12
CA TYR A 77 10.04 -8.31 1.27
C TYR A 77 10.58 -9.69 1.61
N LEU A 78 11.90 -9.80 1.67
CA LEU A 78 12.56 -11.07 1.97
C LEU A 78 12.21 -11.58 3.38
N LYS A 79 12.10 -10.68 4.34
CA LYS A 79 11.71 -11.02 5.71
C LYS A 79 10.28 -11.58 5.75
N ILE A 80 9.35 -10.95 5.05
CA ILE A 80 7.95 -11.41 4.98
C ILE A 80 7.89 -12.79 4.33
N LYS A 81 8.59 -12.99 3.21
CA LYS A 81 8.59 -14.27 2.49
C LYS A 81 9.24 -15.37 3.34
N ASN A 82 10.34 -15.08 4.02
CA ASN A 82 10.99 -16.05 4.86
C ASN A 82 10.13 -16.46 6.04
N ASN A 83 9.41 -15.53 6.65
CA ASN A 83 8.48 -15.84 7.74
C ASN A 83 7.35 -16.75 7.26
N VAL A 84 6.78 -16.48 6.08
CA VAL A 84 5.74 -17.33 5.51
C VAL A 84 6.26 -18.74 5.25
N ILE A 85 7.45 -18.86 4.66
CA ILE A 85 8.09 -20.16 4.37
C ILE A 85 8.34 -20.90 5.68
N ARG A 86 8.86 -20.23 6.71
CA ARG A 86 9.12 -20.83 8.02
C ARG A 86 7.83 -21.37 8.65
N LEU A 87 6.74 -20.61 8.62
CA LEU A 87 5.45 -21.05 9.15
C LEU A 87 4.92 -22.27 8.42
N LYS A 88 5.04 -22.31 7.10
CA LYS A 88 4.63 -23.47 6.30
C LYS A 88 5.47 -24.70 6.62
N SER A 89 6.80 -24.54 6.79
CA SER A 89 7.68 -25.62 7.14
C SER A 89 7.33 -26.20 8.52
N ASN A 90 7.06 -25.36 9.51
CA ASN A 90 6.66 -25.77 10.83
C ASN A 90 5.33 -26.55 10.80
N SER A 91 4.37 -26.08 10.02
CA SER A 91 3.09 -26.76 9.83
C SER A 91 3.26 -28.16 9.23
N GLN A 92 4.18 -28.32 8.29
CA GLN A 92 4.48 -29.61 7.68
C GLN A 92 5.16 -30.56 8.66
N LEU A 93 6.03 -30.03 9.53
CA LEU A 93 6.72 -30.83 10.52
C LEU A 93 5.79 -31.34 11.63
N ASP A 94 4.75 -30.59 11.94
CA ASP A 94 3.77 -30.93 12.96
C ASP A 94 2.73 -31.95 12.48
N SER A 95 2.68 -32.17 11.19
CA SER A 95 1.76 -33.12 10.59
C SER A 95 2.43 -34.49 10.39
#